data_810f2ef9836de3ee24a06462d4474601
#
_entry.id   810f2ef9836de3ee24a06462d4474601
#
_cell.length_a   1.000
_cell.length_b   1.000
_cell.length_c   1.000
_cell.angle_alpha   90.00
_cell.angle_beta   90.00
_cell.angle_gamma   90.00
#
_symmetry.space_group_name_H-M   'P 1'
#
loop_
_entity.id
_entity.type
_entity.pdbx_description
1 polymer ?
#
loop_
_entity_poly.entity_id
_entity_poly.type
_entity_poly.pdbx_seq_one_letter_code
_entity_poly.pdbx_strand_id
1 'polypeptide(L)'
;GFYHSLLDWHHPDYTVDECHPMRDNAEYIAKDPERHLERYVEYLHNQTEELLRKYDPVDIIWFDFSVGGSNRFPGKGKNEWHSEEFIKMIRSINPKIMIDDRLQIDQDIKTPEQYMPDEWVKVNGVPVVWEGCHTFSGSWGYYRDEQSWKSVDQLLKMLIDSVSMGGNLL
;
A
#
# COMPACT_ATOMS: atom_id res chain seq x y z
N GLY A 1 5.92 -13.51 2.70
CA GLY A 1 5.81 -12.09 2.29
C GLY A 1 5.57 -11.16 3.46
N PHE A 2 5.72 -9.87 3.21
CA PHE A 2 5.44 -8.82 4.18
C PHE A 2 4.47 -7.79 3.62
N TYR A 3 3.52 -7.35 4.45
CA TYR A 3 2.82 -6.09 4.29
C TYR A 3 3.65 -4.99 4.95
N HIS A 4 3.83 -3.87 4.25
CA HIS A 4 4.60 -2.74 4.75
C HIS A 4 3.87 -1.43 4.47
N SER A 5 3.30 -0.83 5.52
CA SER A 5 2.72 0.51 5.41
C SER A 5 3.80 1.55 5.11
N LEU A 6 3.51 2.45 4.17
CA LEU A 6 4.35 3.62 3.92
C LEU A 6 4.14 4.73 4.96
N LEU A 7 3.14 4.58 5.83
CA LEU A 7 2.81 5.54 6.88
C LEU A 7 3.37 5.06 8.23
N ASP A 8 4.05 5.97 8.93
CA ASP A 8 4.33 5.84 10.36
C ASP A 8 4.10 7.20 11.04
N TRP A 9 2.88 7.38 11.52
CA TRP A 9 2.47 8.63 12.18
C TRP A 9 3.19 8.92 13.51
N HIS A 10 3.91 7.94 14.06
CA HIS A 10 4.72 8.08 15.27
C HIS A 10 6.15 8.51 14.99
N HIS A 11 6.63 8.33 13.75
CA HIS A 11 7.99 8.73 13.42
C HIS A 11 8.13 10.27 13.53
N PRO A 12 9.16 10.78 14.21
CA PRO A 12 9.29 12.21 14.51
C PRO A 12 9.40 13.09 13.26
N ASP A 13 9.93 12.55 12.16
CA ASP A 13 10.11 13.26 10.89
C ASP A 13 9.00 13.00 9.88
N TYR A 14 7.96 12.19 10.24
CA TYR A 14 6.81 12.00 9.36
C TYR A 14 5.94 13.26 9.32
N THR A 15 5.82 13.88 8.14
CA THR A 15 5.03 15.11 7.95
C THR A 15 3.53 14.84 7.90
N VAL A 16 2.72 15.81 8.26
CA VAL A 16 1.26 15.68 8.25
C VAL A 16 0.72 15.58 6.82
N ASP A 17 -0.26 14.71 6.64
CA ASP A 17 -1.02 14.51 5.41
C ASP A 17 -2.51 14.30 5.70
N GLU A 18 -3.31 14.06 4.66
CA GLU A 18 -4.77 13.88 4.78
C GLU A 18 -5.18 12.63 5.57
N CYS A 19 -4.31 11.64 5.69
CA CYS A 19 -4.56 10.43 6.47
C CYS A 19 -4.11 10.55 7.93
N HIS A 20 -3.30 11.59 8.26
CA HIS A 20 -2.71 11.73 9.57
C HIS A 20 -3.78 11.96 10.66
N PRO A 21 -3.80 11.18 11.76
CA PRO A 21 -4.82 11.32 12.81
C PRO A 21 -4.81 12.70 13.50
N MET A 22 -3.67 13.39 13.50
CA MET A 22 -3.52 14.73 14.09
C MET A 22 -3.71 15.87 13.07
N ARG A 23 -4.20 15.60 11.85
CA ARG A 23 -4.39 16.60 10.78
C ARG A 23 -5.33 17.76 11.13
N ASP A 24 -6.12 17.62 12.18
CA ASP A 24 -7.05 18.65 12.67
C ASP A 24 -6.58 19.31 13.98
N ASN A 25 -5.41 18.93 14.49
CA ASN A 25 -4.82 19.51 15.67
C ASN A 25 -3.87 20.65 15.31
N ALA A 26 -4.27 21.89 15.60
CA ALA A 26 -3.52 23.09 15.23
C ALA A 26 -2.11 23.15 15.87
N GLU A 27 -1.96 22.70 17.11
CA GLU A 27 -0.66 22.70 17.81
C GLU A 27 0.30 21.66 17.18
N TYR A 28 -0.25 20.53 16.74
CA TYR A 28 0.52 19.48 16.08
C TYR A 28 0.98 19.91 14.68
N ILE A 29 0.07 20.55 13.92
CA ILE A 29 0.36 21.08 12.57
C ILE A 29 1.40 22.22 12.64
N ALA A 30 1.32 23.08 13.67
CA ALA A 30 2.28 24.18 13.83
C ALA A 30 3.74 23.73 13.94
N LYS A 31 3.96 22.47 14.34
CA LYS A 31 5.30 21.85 14.42
C LYS A 31 5.70 21.10 13.16
N ASP A 32 4.82 20.99 12.16
CA ASP A 32 5.10 20.24 10.94
C ASP A 32 6.32 20.76 10.16
N PRO A 33 6.59 22.09 10.10
CA PRO A 33 7.80 22.61 9.46
C PRO A 33 9.13 22.18 10.10
N GLU A 34 9.10 21.62 11.31
CA GLU A 34 10.27 21.08 12.00
C GLU A 34 10.58 19.62 11.58
N ARG A 35 9.65 18.97 10.88
CA ARG A 35 9.77 17.59 10.40
C ARG A 35 10.46 17.54 9.05
N HIS A 36 11.18 16.45 8.82
CA HIS A 36 11.96 16.25 7.60
C HIS A 36 11.60 14.93 6.93
N LEU A 37 10.66 14.96 5.99
CA LEU A 37 10.17 13.75 5.32
C LEU A 37 11.30 12.90 4.73
N GLU A 38 12.36 13.53 4.21
CA GLU A 38 13.53 12.81 3.66
C GLU A 38 14.20 11.88 4.69
N ARG A 39 14.26 12.26 5.96
CA ARG A 39 14.80 11.40 7.02
C ARG A 39 13.89 10.21 7.31
N TYR A 40 12.59 10.45 7.23
CA TYR A 40 11.62 9.37 7.32
C TYR A 40 11.74 8.40 6.14
N VAL A 41 11.89 8.90 4.92
CA VAL A 41 12.06 8.07 3.72
C VAL A 41 13.34 7.23 3.82
N GLU A 42 14.44 7.79 4.26
CA GLU A 42 15.67 7.04 4.53
C GLU A 42 15.43 5.92 5.57
N TYR A 43 14.74 6.22 6.66
CA TYR A 43 14.35 5.22 7.65
C TYR A 43 13.49 4.11 7.04
N LEU A 44 12.47 4.45 6.25
CA LEU A 44 11.57 3.52 5.56
C LEU A 44 12.35 2.56 4.63
N HIS A 45 13.27 3.09 3.83
CA HIS A 45 14.11 2.29 2.95
C HIS A 45 15.03 1.35 3.74
N ASN A 46 15.69 1.84 4.78
CA ASN A 46 16.57 1.05 5.63
C ASN A 46 15.80 -0.07 6.37
N GLN A 47 14.60 0.21 6.86
CA GLN A 47 13.74 -0.78 7.50
C GLN A 47 13.34 -1.90 6.52
N THR A 48 12.99 -1.55 5.29
CA THR A 48 12.68 -2.53 4.24
C THR A 48 13.92 -3.35 3.87
N GLU A 49 15.08 -2.72 3.72
CA GLU A 49 16.35 -3.41 3.46
C GLU A 49 16.66 -4.43 4.58
N GLU A 50 16.49 -4.03 5.84
CA GLU A 50 16.68 -4.92 6.99
C GLU A 50 15.74 -6.13 6.92
N LEU A 51 14.45 -5.93 6.64
CA LEU A 51 13.48 -7.02 6.51
C LEU A 51 13.89 -8.01 5.43
N LEU A 52 14.26 -7.52 4.25
CA LEU A 52 14.62 -8.36 3.12
C LEU A 52 15.92 -9.16 3.36
N ARG A 53 16.89 -8.57 4.04
CA ARG A 53 18.16 -9.26 4.35
C ARG A 53 18.02 -10.25 5.51
N LYS A 54 17.15 -9.95 6.49
CA LYS A 54 17.01 -10.76 7.70
C LYS A 54 16.15 -12.01 7.50
N TYR A 55 15.16 -11.94 6.60
CA TYR A 55 14.16 -12.98 6.39
C TYR A 55 14.21 -13.59 4.98
N ASP A 56 15.37 -13.59 4.34
CA ASP A 56 15.58 -14.19 3.02
C ASP A 56 15.28 -15.70 3.01
N PRO A 57 14.55 -16.24 2.00
CA PRO A 57 13.92 -15.51 0.89
C PRO A 57 12.56 -14.90 1.25
N VAL A 58 12.31 -13.68 0.79
CA VAL A 58 11.02 -13.01 0.83
C VAL A 58 10.44 -13.00 -0.59
N ASP A 59 9.31 -13.67 -0.81
CA ASP A 59 8.72 -13.81 -2.15
C ASP A 59 7.88 -12.61 -2.57
N ILE A 60 7.21 -11.95 -1.60
CA ILE A 60 6.32 -10.82 -1.85
C ILE A 60 6.58 -9.73 -0.80
N ILE A 61 6.67 -8.48 -1.25
CA ILE A 61 6.51 -7.30 -0.40
C ILE A 61 5.32 -6.48 -0.90
N TRP A 62 4.39 -6.20 0.00
CA TRP A 62 3.15 -5.50 -0.27
C TRP A 62 3.16 -4.15 0.45
N PHE A 63 3.32 -3.06 -0.31
CA PHE A 63 3.30 -1.71 0.22
C PHE A 63 1.87 -1.17 0.30
N ASP A 64 1.65 -0.15 1.12
CA ASP A 64 0.35 0.50 1.21
C ASP A 64 0.46 1.98 1.60
N PHE A 65 -0.56 2.77 1.22
CA PHE A 65 -0.72 4.17 1.56
C PHE A 65 0.21 5.17 0.85
N SER A 66 0.22 5.18 -0.47
CA SER A 66 0.52 6.43 -1.16
C SER A 66 -0.67 7.39 -1.02
N VAL A 67 -0.43 8.61 -0.58
CA VAL A 67 -1.47 9.58 -0.20
C VAL A 67 -1.54 10.70 -1.23
N GLY A 68 -2.74 10.95 -1.74
CA GLY A 68 -2.97 12.10 -2.61
C GLY A 68 -2.81 13.44 -1.87
N GLY A 69 -2.31 14.45 -2.58
CA GLY A 69 -2.25 15.81 -2.05
C GLY A 69 -3.60 16.52 -2.10
N SER A 70 -3.75 17.55 -1.28
CA SER A 70 -4.90 18.43 -1.24
C SER A 70 -4.47 19.90 -1.19
N ASN A 71 -5.45 20.81 -1.13
CA ASN A 71 -5.16 22.23 -0.85
C ASN A 71 -4.62 22.46 0.58
N ARG A 72 -4.72 21.50 1.45
CA ARG A 72 -4.35 21.60 2.87
C ARG A 72 -3.00 20.97 3.17
N PHE A 73 -2.74 19.79 2.60
CA PHE A 73 -1.52 19.03 2.83
C PHE A 73 -0.92 18.52 1.54
N PRO A 74 0.42 18.47 1.43
CA PRO A 74 1.08 17.82 0.31
C PRO A 74 0.76 16.32 0.28
N GLY A 75 0.74 15.76 -0.93
CA GLY A 75 0.67 14.32 -1.10
C GLY A 75 2.00 13.64 -0.78
N LYS A 76 1.94 12.32 -0.65
CA LYS A 76 3.10 11.43 -0.57
C LYS A 76 2.92 10.31 -1.58
N GLY A 77 3.60 10.40 -2.67
CA GLY A 77 3.51 9.47 -3.78
C GLY A 77 4.88 9.04 -4.28
N LYS A 78 4.95 8.69 -5.56
CA LYS A 78 6.15 8.18 -6.21
C LYS A 78 7.41 9.01 -5.94
N ASN A 79 7.30 10.33 -6.00
CA ASN A 79 8.45 11.22 -5.85
C ASN A 79 8.87 11.32 -4.38
N GLU A 80 7.90 11.52 -3.50
CA GLU A 80 8.14 11.69 -2.06
C GLU A 80 8.67 10.41 -1.41
N TRP A 81 8.27 9.23 -1.90
CA TRP A 81 8.79 7.93 -1.44
C TRP A 81 10.11 7.55 -2.10
N HIS A 82 10.61 8.32 -3.08
CA HIS A 82 11.75 7.94 -3.93
C HIS A 82 11.57 6.52 -4.52
N SER A 83 10.37 6.26 -5.04
CA SER A 83 9.93 4.90 -5.39
C SER A 83 10.83 4.20 -6.40
N GLU A 84 11.44 4.93 -7.35
CA GLU A 84 12.36 4.34 -8.32
C GLU A 84 13.65 3.80 -7.68
N GLU A 85 14.25 4.59 -6.79
CA GLU A 85 15.42 4.19 -6.01
C GLU A 85 15.09 3.07 -5.03
N PHE A 86 13.91 3.16 -4.41
CA PHE A 86 13.41 2.16 -3.49
C PHE A 86 13.26 0.80 -4.17
N ILE A 87 12.59 0.75 -5.32
CA ILE A 87 12.43 -0.49 -6.10
C ILE A 87 13.79 -1.03 -6.56
N LYS A 88 14.71 -0.17 -7.02
CA LYS A 88 16.08 -0.60 -7.39
C LYS A 88 16.82 -1.24 -6.21
N MET A 89 16.72 -0.67 -5.02
CA MET A 89 17.30 -1.25 -3.81
C MET A 89 16.72 -2.63 -3.51
N ILE A 90 15.39 -2.75 -3.49
CA ILE A 90 14.68 -4.02 -3.26
C ILE A 90 15.12 -5.09 -4.27
N ARG A 91 15.13 -4.75 -5.57
CA ARG A 91 15.55 -5.66 -6.65
C ARG A 91 17.02 -6.03 -6.59
N SER A 92 17.88 -5.17 -6.03
CA SER A 92 19.29 -5.49 -5.83
C SER A 92 19.51 -6.58 -4.77
N ILE A 93 18.60 -6.67 -3.80
CA ILE A 93 18.64 -7.68 -2.73
C ILE A 93 17.98 -8.98 -3.21
N ASN A 94 16.77 -8.89 -3.75
CA ASN A 94 16.05 -10.02 -4.30
C ASN A 94 15.46 -9.67 -5.68
N PRO A 95 16.11 -10.06 -6.79
CA PRO A 95 15.61 -9.76 -8.14
C PRO A 95 14.28 -10.42 -8.49
N LYS A 96 13.84 -11.43 -7.72
CA LYS A 96 12.62 -12.22 -7.99
C LYS A 96 11.45 -11.86 -7.09
N ILE A 97 11.66 -10.97 -6.11
CA ILE A 97 10.58 -10.57 -5.21
C ILE A 97 9.43 -9.94 -6.00
N MET A 98 8.20 -10.30 -5.67
CA MET A 98 7.02 -9.66 -6.24
C MET A 98 6.71 -8.38 -5.44
N ILE A 99 6.46 -7.29 -6.17
CA ILE A 99 6.14 -5.98 -5.60
C ILE A 99 4.79 -5.54 -6.17
N ASP A 100 3.93 -4.96 -5.35
CA ASP A 100 2.67 -4.38 -5.76
C ASP A 100 2.83 -2.99 -6.41
N ASP A 101 1.72 -2.37 -6.81
CA ASP A 101 1.72 -1.06 -7.48
C ASP A 101 1.50 0.12 -6.54
N ARG A 102 1.50 -0.10 -5.22
CA ARG A 102 1.19 0.94 -4.22
C ARG A 102 2.28 2.01 -4.06
N LEU A 103 3.48 1.76 -4.58
CA LEU A 103 4.53 2.78 -4.72
C LEU A 103 4.28 3.75 -5.90
N GLN A 104 3.10 3.70 -6.51
CA GLN A 104 2.70 4.47 -7.70
C GLN A 104 3.61 4.24 -8.92
N ILE A 105 4.20 3.07 -9.01
CA ILE A 105 4.93 2.54 -10.17
C ILE A 105 4.41 1.15 -10.44
N ASP A 106 4.00 0.90 -11.68
CA ASP A 106 3.58 -0.44 -12.11
C ASP A 106 4.71 -1.43 -11.89
N GLN A 107 4.41 -2.47 -11.11
CA GLN A 107 5.32 -3.57 -10.80
C GLN A 107 4.63 -4.90 -11.12
N ASP A 108 4.88 -5.94 -10.33
CA ASP A 108 4.47 -7.30 -10.63
C ASP A 108 2.99 -7.56 -10.39
N ILE A 109 2.37 -6.86 -9.43
CA ILE A 109 1.00 -7.12 -8.97
C ILE A 109 0.19 -5.83 -9.01
N LYS A 110 -0.98 -5.87 -9.67
CA LYS A 110 -2.00 -4.84 -9.57
C LYS A 110 -2.93 -5.12 -8.39
N THR A 111 -3.32 -4.07 -7.68
CA THR A 111 -4.11 -4.20 -6.43
C THR A 111 -5.43 -3.42 -6.47
N PRO A 112 -6.43 -3.85 -7.29
CA PRO A 112 -7.76 -3.26 -7.24
C PRO A 112 -8.36 -3.43 -5.85
N GLU A 113 -8.88 -2.34 -5.26
CA GLU A 113 -9.36 -2.32 -3.89
C GLU A 113 -10.85 -1.98 -3.82
N GLN A 114 -11.63 -2.82 -3.13
CA GLN A 114 -13.07 -2.69 -2.90
C GLN A 114 -13.92 -2.61 -4.19
N TYR A 115 -13.39 -3.00 -5.32
CA TYR A 115 -14.14 -3.22 -6.55
C TYR A 115 -13.62 -4.44 -7.30
N MET A 116 -14.51 -5.12 -8.00
CA MET A 116 -14.18 -6.27 -8.85
C MET A 116 -13.96 -5.78 -10.28
N PRO A 117 -12.80 -6.05 -10.92
CA PRO A 117 -12.62 -5.81 -12.34
C PRO A 117 -13.67 -6.54 -13.19
N ASP A 118 -14.16 -5.89 -14.24
CA ASP A 118 -15.14 -6.49 -15.17
C ASP A 118 -14.49 -7.38 -16.23
N GLU A 119 -13.17 -7.27 -16.40
CA GLU A 119 -12.35 -8.06 -17.31
C GLU A 119 -10.95 -8.30 -16.71
N TRP A 120 -10.15 -9.11 -17.40
CA TRP A 120 -8.74 -9.30 -17.03
C TRP A 120 -8.02 -7.97 -16.93
N VAL A 121 -7.35 -7.75 -15.79
CA VAL A 121 -6.56 -6.53 -15.58
C VAL A 121 -5.38 -6.52 -16.55
N LYS A 122 -5.20 -5.40 -17.26
CA LYS A 122 -4.18 -5.23 -18.30
C LYS A 122 -3.39 -3.95 -18.06
N VAL A 123 -2.10 -4.00 -18.38
CA VAL A 123 -1.25 -2.82 -18.51
C VAL A 123 -0.77 -2.75 -19.94
N ASN A 124 -1.03 -1.64 -20.63
CA ASN A 124 -0.73 -1.47 -22.06
C ASN A 124 -1.29 -2.60 -22.96
N GLY A 125 -2.48 -3.10 -22.62
CA GLY A 125 -3.15 -4.17 -23.35
C GLY A 125 -2.66 -5.60 -23.04
N VAL A 126 -1.67 -5.76 -22.17
CA VAL A 126 -1.13 -7.07 -21.76
C VAL A 126 -1.73 -7.45 -20.41
N PRO A 127 -2.31 -8.68 -20.28
CA PRO A 127 -2.77 -9.18 -18.99
C PRO A 127 -1.65 -9.21 -17.97
N VAL A 128 -1.96 -8.78 -16.75
CA VAL A 128 -1.02 -8.75 -15.63
C VAL A 128 -1.57 -9.51 -14.43
N VAL A 129 -0.69 -9.92 -13.53
CA VAL A 129 -1.11 -10.48 -12.24
C VAL A 129 -1.80 -9.40 -11.42
N TRP A 130 -2.88 -9.75 -10.76
CA TRP A 130 -3.61 -8.85 -9.88
C TRP A 130 -4.18 -9.57 -8.67
N GLU A 131 -4.41 -8.80 -7.62
CA GLU A 131 -4.96 -9.26 -6.35
C GLU A 131 -6.02 -8.27 -5.87
N GLY A 132 -7.27 -8.70 -5.84
CA GLY A 132 -8.39 -7.89 -5.38
C GLY A 132 -8.40 -7.81 -3.85
N CYS A 133 -8.24 -6.60 -3.31
CA CYS A 133 -8.22 -6.37 -1.86
C CYS A 133 -9.64 -6.03 -1.39
N HIS A 134 -10.22 -6.89 -0.55
CA HIS A 134 -11.60 -6.74 -0.11
C HIS A 134 -11.80 -7.00 1.38
N THR A 135 -12.66 -6.22 2.00
CA THR A 135 -13.12 -6.48 3.38
C THR A 135 -14.27 -7.48 3.39
N PHE A 136 -14.45 -8.21 4.48
CA PHE A 136 -15.66 -9.00 4.73
C PHE A 136 -16.87 -8.16 5.14
N SER A 137 -16.61 -6.91 5.53
CA SER A 137 -17.61 -5.96 6.01
C SER A 137 -17.30 -4.55 5.50
N GLY A 138 -17.74 -3.52 6.18
CA GLY A 138 -17.38 -2.13 5.90
C GLY A 138 -16.04 -1.69 6.47
N SER A 139 -15.29 -2.56 7.15
CA SER A 139 -14.05 -2.22 7.87
C SER A 139 -12.92 -3.20 7.56
N TRP A 140 -11.68 -2.69 7.47
CA TRP A 140 -10.47 -3.50 7.40
C TRP A 140 -10.07 -4.11 8.74
N GLY A 141 -10.33 -3.39 9.82
CA GLY A 141 -10.03 -3.85 11.16
C GLY A 141 -11.18 -4.59 11.83
N TYR A 142 -10.87 -5.30 12.91
CA TYR A 142 -11.91 -5.89 13.74
C TYR A 142 -12.74 -4.80 14.42
N TYR A 143 -14.06 -4.90 14.28
CA TYR A 143 -15.03 -4.07 14.96
C TYR A 143 -16.12 -4.95 15.56
N ARG A 144 -16.20 -5.00 16.89
CA ARG A 144 -17.11 -5.93 17.61
C ARG A 144 -18.59 -5.76 17.23
N ASP A 145 -19.00 -4.52 17.00
CA ASP A 145 -20.41 -4.20 16.74
C ASP A 145 -20.72 -4.08 15.23
N GLU A 146 -19.88 -4.69 14.37
CA GLU A 146 -20.05 -4.73 12.92
C GLU A 146 -21.36 -5.43 12.53
N GLN A 147 -22.14 -4.78 11.64
CA GLN A 147 -23.43 -5.27 11.17
C GLN A 147 -23.48 -5.41 9.63
N SER A 148 -22.46 -4.93 8.93
CA SER A 148 -22.45 -4.89 7.45
C SER A 148 -21.68 -6.05 6.82
N TRP A 149 -21.79 -7.26 7.38
CA TRP A 149 -21.13 -8.44 6.85
C TRP A 149 -21.63 -8.80 5.46
N LYS A 150 -20.71 -9.06 4.53
CA LYS A 150 -21.04 -9.64 3.25
C LYS A 150 -21.60 -11.05 3.44
N SER A 151 -22.61 -11.43 2.65
CA SER A 151 -23.14 -12.79 2.69
C SER A 151 -22.12 -13.80 2.13
N VAL A 152 -22.29 -15.08 2.46
CA VAL A 152 -21.47 -16.17 1.91
C VAL A 152 -21.53 -16.18 0.39
N ASP A 153 -22.73 -15.97 -0.20
CA ASP A 153 -22.89 -15.92 -1.67
C ASP A 153 -22.10 -14.79 -2.30
N GLN A 154 -22.09 -13.60 -1.66
CA GLN A 154 -21.29 -12.46 -2.12
C GLN A 154 -19.79 -12.78 -2.09
N LEU A 155 -19.29 -13.35 -0.99
CA LEU A 155 -17.89 -13.71 -0.84
C LEU A 155 -17.45 -14.81 -1.83
N LEU A 156 -18.27 -15.83 -2.00
CA LEU A 156 -18.02 -16.90 -2.99
C LEU A 156 -18.02 -16.35 -4.41
N LYS A 157 -18.98 -15.47 -4.73
CA LYS A 157 -19.01 -14.82 -6.04
C LYS A 157 -17.74 -14.01 -6.30
N MET A 158 -17.29 -13.23 -5.32
CA MET A 158 -16.05 -12.44 -5.42
C MET A 158 -14.84 -13.34 -5.69
N LEU A 159 -14.74 -14.46 -4.98
CA LEU A 159 -13.63 -15.42 -5.18
C LEU A 159 -13.68 -16.03 -6.59
N ILE A 160 -14.87 -16.50 -7.02
CA ILE A 160 -15.04 -17.11 -8.35
C ILE A 160 -14.75 -16.08 -9.46
N ASP A 161 -15.27 -14.87 -9.34
CA ASP A 161 -15.03 -13.80 -10.30
C ASP A 161 -13.53 -13.46 -10.40
N SER A 162 -12.85 -13.30 -9.25
CA SER A 162 -11.41 -13.05 -9.23
C SER A 162 -10.63 -14.12 -9.97
N VAL A 163 -10.86 -15.38 -9.63
CA VAL A 163 -10.14 -16.52 -10.26
C VAL A 163 -10.47 -16.64 -11.74
N SER A 164 -11.74 -16.44 -12.13
CA SER A 164 -12.17 -16.54 -13.54
C SER A 164 -11.53 -15.46 -14.43
N MET A 165 -11.15 -14.33 -13.84
CA MET A 165 -10.46 -13.22 -14.52
C MET A 165 -8.94 -13.24 -14.31
N GLY A 166 -8.37 -14.38 -13.88
CA GLY A 166 -6.93 -14.57 -13.72
C GLY A 166 -6.32 -13.82 -12.54
N GLY A 167 -7.12 -13.44 -11.54
CA GLY A 167 -6.69 -12.75 -10.35
C GLY A 167 -6.69 -13.62 -9.10
N ASN A 168 -6.25 -13.01 -8.01
CA ASN A 168 -6.33 -13.52 -6.65
C ASN A 168 -7.30 -12.67 -5.84
N LEU A 169 -7.82 -13.21 -4.75
CA LEU A 169 -8.62 -12.49 -3.77
C LEU A 169 -7.86 -12.44 -2.43
N LEU A 170 -7.63 -11.23 -1.94
CA LEU A 170 -7.08 -10.92 -0.64
C LEU A 170 -8.19 -10.39 0.29
#